data_249b57dbcb553cfe25a714f5893f7a02
#
_entry.id   249b57dbcb553cfe25a714f5893f7a02
#
_cell.length_a   1.000
_cell.length_b   1.000
_cell.length_c   1.000
_cell.angle_alpha   90.00
_cell.angle_beta   90.00
_cell.angle_gamma   90.00
#
_symmetry.space_group_name_H-M   'P 1'
#
loop_
_entity.id
_entity.type
_entity.pdbx_description
1 polymer ?
#
loop_
_entity_poly.entity_id
_entity_poly.type
_entity_poly.pdbx_seq_one_letter_code
_entity_poly.pdbx_strand_id
1 'polypeptide(L)'
;MVDIVMATFNGGKYLRVQLDSILNQTYKNIRIIIRDDGSIDDTVEIIREYREKYPEKIVLISDNVQCGSSKSNFMQAMKSATAEYVMCSDQDDYWLPDKIQHSIDRMLEIEQKIGKDKPVLVFGTYQPVDENLKGIKVQKKNRQESAYKLVFTNLLVQNYVNGCLMLMNRSLADAMGDYNDAILMHDWWAVLIASGAGTVEHIDEVMMLYRQHCNNVVGAVNVKSFRYRLKKILDSDTKNANILYFNQAKLLYERNRDLLMPEHQIELERFIKLYDKKKIGRMIDLIRGGYLKSDFVRIVGQLYYI
;
A
#
# COMPACT_ATOMS: atom_id res chain seq x y z
N MET A 1 -16.45 -12.69 4.91
CA MET A 1 -15.39 -12.66 5.94
C MET A 1 -14.25 -11.78 5.44
N VAL A 2 -13.62 -11.02 6.33
CA VAL A 2 -12.44 -10.18 6.02
C VAL A 2 -11.25 -10.66 6.83
N ASP A 3 -10.14 -10.98 6.17
CA ASP A 3 -8.85 -11.18 6.81
C ASP A 3 -8.11 -9.85 6.91
N ILE A 4 -7.67 -9.49 8.12
CA ILE A 4 -6.87 -8.30 8.37
C ILE A 4 -5.45 -8.76 8.63
N VAL A 5 -4.59 -8.52 7.68
CA VAL A 5 -3.16 -8.86 7.75
C VAL A 5 -2.42 -7.74 8.46
N MET A 6 -1.77 -8.04 9.56
CA MET A 6 -0.99 -7.08 10.35
C MET A 6 0.48 -7.52 10.41
N ALA A 7 1.38 -6.66 10.00
CA ALA A 7 2.81 -6.82 10.13
C ALA A 7 3.31 -6.03 11.34
N THR A 8 3.99 -6.69 12.28
CA THR A 8 4.51 -6.04 13.50
C THR A 8 6.03 -6.12 13.58
N PHE A 9 6.62 -5.07 14.17
CA PHE A 9 8.01 -5.01 14.60
C PHE A 9 8.19 -3.86 15.61
N ASN A 10 8.53 -4.21 16.87
CA ASN A 10 8.72 -3.26 17.99
C ASN A 10 7.56 -2.24 18.11
N GLY A 11 6.32 -2.73 18.12
CA GLY A 11 5.09 -1.93 18.11
C GLY A 11 4.34 -1.88 19.43
N GLY A 12 4.86 -2.46 20.51
CA GLY A 12 4.16 -2.66 21.78
C GLY A 12 3.49 -1.40 22.32
N LYS A 13 4.11 -0.23 22.14
CA LYS A 13 3.57 1.05 22.60
C LYS A 13 2.16 1.37 22.08
N TYR A 14 1.82 0.98 20.86
CA TYR A 14 0.58 1.39 20.18
C TYR A 14 -0.35 0.23 19.86
N LEU A 15 0.18 -1.00 19.84
CA LEU A 15 -0.47 -2.19 19.34
C LEU A 15 -1.82 -2.49 20.01
N ARG A 16 -1.94 -2.29 21.34
CA ARG A 16 -3.21 -2.51 22.07
C ARG A 16 -4.32 -1.62 21.53
N VAL A 17 -4.04 -0.35 21.34
CA VAL A 17 -5.01 0.62 20.81
C VAL A 17 -5.44 0.25 19.39
N GLN A 18 -4.51 -0.20 18.56
CA GLN A 18 -4.80 -0.63 17.20
C GLN A 18 -5.66 -1.91 17.19
N LEU A 19 -5.29 -2.94 17.95
CA LEU A 19 -6.07 -4.17 18.05
C LEU A 19 -7.49 -3.92 18.56
N ASP A 20 -7.63 -3.10 19.61
CA ASP A 20 -8.95 -2.71 20.15
C ASP A 20 -9.80 -2.00 19.08
N SER A 21 -9.21 -1.09 18.30
CA SER A 21 -9.92 -0.37 17.23
C SER A 21 -10.44 -1.30 16.13
N ILE A 22 -9.69 -2.37 15.81
CA ILE A 22 -10.08 -3.39 14.83
C ILE A 22 -11.17 -4.31 15.42
N LEU A 23 -11.01 -4.77 16.64
CA LEU A 23 -11.99 -5.67 17.29
C LEU A 23 -13.34 -4.98 17.55
N ASN A 24 -13.34 -3.64 17.69
CA ASN A 24 -14.53 -2.82 17.89
C ASN A 24 -15.21 -2.35 16.60
N GLN A 25 -14.74 -2.78 15.41
CA GLN A 25 -15.41 -2.46 14.14
C GLN A 25 -16.88 -2.89 14.12
N THR A 26 -17.74 -2.14 13.43
CA THR A 26 -19.17 -2.48 13.25
C THR A 26 -19.35 -3.78 12.48
N TYR A 27 -18.53 -4.02 11.45
CA TYR A 27 -18.46 -5.28 10.72
C TYR A 27 -17.75 -6.35 11.57
N LYS A 28 -18.46 -7.43 11.96
CA LYS A 28 -17.99 -8.41 12.97
C LYS A 28 -17.31 -9.66 12.39
N ASN A 29 -17.53 -9.97 11.11
CA ASN A 29 -17.03 -11.20 10.50
C ASN A 29 -15.58 -11.00 10.01
N ILE A 30 -14.66 -10.85 10.97
CA ILE A 30 -13.24 -10.54 10.77
C ILE A 30 -12.33 -11.59 11.40
N ARG A 31 -11.14 -11.76 10.83
CA ARG A 31 -10.01 -12.48 11.41
C ARG A 31 -8.75 -11.61 11.25
N ILE A 32 -7.96 -11.50 12.30
CA ILE A 32 -6.70 -10.74 12.33
C ILE A 32 -5.55 -11.74 12.24
N ILE A 33 -4.76 -11.65 11.19
CA ILE A 33 -3.59 -12.48 10.94
C ILE A 33 -2.36 -11.64 11.19
N ILE A 34 -1.65 -11.93 12.28
CA ILE A 34 -0.50 -11.14 12.74
C ILE A 34 0.78 -11.91 12.47
N ARG A 35 1.76 -11.26 11.87
CA ARG A 35 3.12 -11.76 11.72
C ARG A 35 4.11 -10.76 12.30
N ASP A 36 4.87 -11.22 13.29
CA ASP A 36 5.91 -10.43 13.93
C ASP A 36 7.27 -10.70 13.31
N ASP A 37 8.03 -9.64 13.02
CA ASP A 37 9.34 -9.71 12.35
C ASP A 37 10.52 -9.76 13.34
N GLY A 38 10.30 -10.33 14.52
CA GLY A 38 11.34 -10.52 15.55
C GLY A 38 11.44 -9.32 16.50
N SER A 39 10.30 -8.84 17.02
CA SER A 39 10.25 -7.79 18.05
C SER A 39 11.01 -8.20 19.32
N ILE A 40 11.64 -7.21 19.95
CA ILE A 40 12.40 -7.36 21.20
C ILE A 40 11.76 -6.62 22.38
N ASP A 41 10.66 -5.89 22.13
CA ASP A 41 9.80 -5.25 23.12
C ASP A 41 8.63 -6.16 23.50
N ASP A 42 7.60 -5.63 24.17
CA ASP A 42 6.41 -6.35 24.61
C ASP A 42 5.41 -6.69 23.50
N THR A 43 5.73 -6.43 22.22
CA THR A 43 4.85 -6.66 21.06
C THR A 43 4.30 -8.10 21.03
N VAL A 44 5.18 -9.10 21.12
CA VAL A 44 4.78 -10.52 20.99
C VAL A 44 3.94 -10.95 22.21
N GLU A 45 4.23 -10.41 23.38
CA GLU A 45 3.48 -10.66 24.61
C GLU A 45 2.05 -10.13 24.50
N ILE A 46 1.89 -8.90 24.01
CA ILE A 46 0.58 -8.30 23.73
C ILE A 46 -0.22 -9.15 22.72
N ILE A 47 0.42 -9.60 21.64
CA ILE A 47 -0.27 -10.45 20.63
C ILE A 47 -0.78 -11.75 21.26
N ARG A 48 0.03 -12.39 22.13
CA ARG A 48 -0.37 -13.63 22.81
C ARG A 48 -1.54 -13.42 23.74
N GLU A 49 -1.54 -12.35 24.56
CA GLU A 49 -2.67 -11.99 25.42
C GLU A 49 -3.97 -11.80 24.62
N TYR A 50 -3.89 -11.06 23.49
CA TYR A 50 -5.08 -10.86 22.65
C TYR A 50 -5.54 -12.14 21.96
N ARG A 51 -4.61 -13.01 21.53
CA ARG A 51 -4.94 -14.32 20.96
C ARG A 51 -5.63 -15.23 21.99
N GLU A 52 -5.19 -15.24 23.24
CA GLU A 52 -5.85 -16.00 24.32
C GLU A 52 -7.26 -15.47 24.58
N LYS A 53 -7.45 -14.16 24.56
CA LYS A 53 -8.75 -13.51 24.77
C LYS A 53 -9.72 -13.67 23.58
N TYR A 54 -9.18 -13.74 22.36
CA TYR A 54 -9.96 -13.81 21.10
C TYR A 54 -9.44 -14.93 20.18
N PRO A 55 -9.45 -16.21 20.61
CA PRO A 55 -8.80 -17.31 19.89
C PRO A 55 -9.39 -17.56 18.50
N GLU A 56 -10.70 -17.28 18.31
CA GLU A 56 -11.39 -17.43 17.01
C GLU A 56 -11.10 -16.29 16.03
N LYS A 57 -10.54 -15.16 16.51
CA LYS A 57 -10.33 -13.97 15.70
C LYS A 57 -8.87 -13.66 15.43
N ILE A 58 -7.94 -14.09 16.27
CA ILE A 58 -6.53 -13.72 16.16
C ILE A 58 -5.67 -14.94 15.87
N VAL A 59 -4.94 -14.86 14.77
CA VAL A 59 -3.97 -15.87 14.34
C VAL A 59 -2.59 -15.22 14.40
N LEU A 60 -1.67 -15.79 15.18
CA LEU A 60 -0.26 -15.42 15.18
C LEU A 60 0.51 -16.41 14.31
N ILE A 61 1.13 -15.92 13.25
CA ILE A 61 2.05 -16.71 12.41
C ILE A 61 3.37 -16.86 13.12
N SER A 62 3.82 -18.12 13.27
CA SER A 62 5.10 -18.48 13.91
C SER A 62 5.95 -19.25 12.92
N ASP A 63 6.70 -18.54 12.09
CA ASP A 63 7.58 -19.15 11.06
C ASP A 63 9.08 -18.96 11.33
N ASN A 64 9.45 -18.27 12.41
CA ASN A 64 10.84 -17.99 12.81
C ASN A 64 11.71 -17.34 11.73
N VAL A 65 11.12 -16.71 10.72
CA VAL A 65 11.82 -16.02 9.63
C VAL A 65 11.78 -14.52 9.90
N GLN A 66 12.93 -13.87 9.96
CA GLN A 66 13.01 -12.42 9.96
C GLN A 66 13.08 -11.90 8.52
N CYS A 67 12.12 -11.07 8.14
CA CYS A 67 12.02 -10.50 6.81
C CYS A 67 12.89 -9.25 6.65
N GLY A 68 13.16 -8.53 7.74
CA GLY A 68 13.96 -7.32 7.76
C GLY A 68 13.33 -6.11 7.06
N SER A 69 12.08 -6.24 6.60
CA SER A 69 11.34 -5.13 5.99
C SER A 69 9.83 -5.30 6.10
N SER A 70 9.12 -4.19 6.26
CA SER A 70 7.66 -4.15 6.31
C SER A 70 7.04 -4.79 5.05
N LYS A 71 7.56 -4.50 3.84
CA LYS A 71 7.03 -5.06 2.58
C LYS A 71 7.07 -6.58 2.54
N SER A 72 8.20 -7.19 2.92
CA SER A 72 8.34 -8.64 2.92
C SER A 72 7.54 -9.28 4.05
N ASN A 73 7.45 -8.63 5.22
CA ASN A 73 6.63 -9.08 6.33
C ASN A 73 5.13 -9.13 5.94
N PHE A 74 4.59 -8.06 5.33
CA PHE A 74 3.22 -8.06 4.80
C PHE A 74 2.99 -9.15 3.75
N MET A 75 3.89 -9.29 2.77
CA MET A 75 3.75 -10.29 1.70
C MET A 75 3.78 -11.73 2.24
N GLN A 76 4.61 -12.00 3.26
CA GLN A 76 4.63 -13.31 3.92
C GLN A 76 3.33 -13.55 4.72
N ALA A 77 2.87 -12.54 5.47
CA ALA A 77 1.65 -12.65 6.25
C ALA A 77 0.40 -12.86 5.37
N MET A 78 0.34 -12.22 4.19
CA MET A 78 -0.75 -12.38 3.24
C MET A 78 -0.94 -13.81 2.73
N LYS A 79 0.10 -14.65 2.72
CA LYS A 79 -0.04 -16.08 2.35
C LYS A 79 -1.02 -16.85 3.24
N SER A 80 -1.21 -16.40 4.48
CA SER A 80 -2.15 -17.00 5.42
C SER A 80 -3.57 -16.45 5.32
N ALA A 81 -3.78 -15.41 4.51
CA ALA A 81 -5.09 -14.81 4.28
C ALA A 81 -5.87 -15.62 3.25
N THR A 82 -6.98 -16.21 3.68
CA THR A 82 -7.84 -17.08 2.86
C THR A 82 -9.27 -16.57 2.68
N ALA A 83 -9.62 -15.47 3.37
CA ALA A 83 -10.95 -14.88 3.26
C ALA A 83 -11.22 -14.27 1.89
N GLU A 84 -12.50 -14.04 1.59
CA GLU A 84 -12.96 -13.40 0.35
C GLU A 84 -12.39 -11.98 0.18
N TYR A 85 -12.16 -11.30 1.29
CA TYR A 85 -11.61 -9.95 1.31
C TYR A 85 -10.40 -9.86 2.25
N VAL A 86 -9.41 -9.04 1.88
CA VAL A 86 -8.17 -8.85 2.64
C VAL A 86 -7.91 -7.36 2.84
N MET A 87 -7.60 -6.97 4.07
CA MET A 87 -7.11 -5.64 4.45
C MET A 87 -5.69 -5.73 5.00
N CYS A 88 -4.91 -4.67 4.86
CA CYS A 88 -3.63 -4.52 5.55
C CYS A 88 -3.78 -3.54 6.73
N SER A 89 -3.08 -3.81 7.81
CA SER A 89 -3.06 -2.95 8.99
C SER A 89 -1.63 -2.73 9.48
N ASP A 90 -1.26 -1.46 9.66
CA ASP A 90 -0.09 -1.11 10.45
C ASP A 90 -0.40 -1.32 11.94
N GLN A 91 0.62 -1.38 12.79
CA GLN A 91 0.50 -1.73 14.23
C GLN A 91 0.18 -0.54 15.13
N ASP A 92 0.16 0.68 14.59
CA ASP A 92 0.30 1.94 15.36
C ASP A 92 -0.79 2.99 15.07
N ASP A 93 -1.79 2.66 14.23
CA ASP A 93 -2.90 3.55 13.88
C ASP A 93 -4.12 3.39 14.81
N TYR A 94 -5.24 4.00 14.41
CA TYR A 94 -6.55 3.80 15.01
C TYR A 94 -7.62 3.77 13.93
N TRP A 95 -8.32 2.65 13.77
CA TRP A 95 -9.40 2.50 12.79
C TRP A 95 -10.72 3.06 13.33
N LEU A 96 -11.39 3.91 12.54
CA LEU A 96 -12.73 4.37 12.87
C LEU A 96 -13.75 3.23 12.76
N PRO A 97 -14.84 3.26 13.54
CA PRO A 97 -15.73 2.09 13.73
C PRO A 97 -16.31 1.48 12.45
N ASP A 98 -16.57 2.28 11.42
CA ASP A 98 -17.27 1.85 10.20
C ASP A 98 -16.34 1.60 9.02
N LYS A 99 -15.00 1.65 9.23
CA LYS A 99 -14.02 1.48 8.16
C LYS A 99 -14.23 0.22 7.34
N ILE A 100 -14.39 -0.93 7.99
CA ILE A 100 -14.56 -2.22 7.29
C ILE A 100 -15.91 -2.23 6.57
N GLN A 101 -16.99 -1.78 7.23
CA GLN A 101 -18.32 -1.78 6.65
C GLN A 101 -18.38 -0.95 5.36
N HIS A 102 -17.93 0.31 5.40
CA HIS A 102 -17.91 1.18 4.22
C HIS A 102 -17.05 0.61 3.08
N SER A 103 -15.90 0.00 3.43
CA SER A 103 -15.03 -0.65 2.43
C SER A 103 -15.71 -1.84 1.77
N ILE A 104 -16.41 -2.69 2.54
CA ILE A 104 -17.13 -3.86 2.03
C ILE A 104 -18.33 -3.42 1.17
N ASP A 105 -19.11 -2.45 1.62
CA ASP A 105 -20.27 -1.97 0.87
C ASP A 105 -19.84 -1.47 -0.52
N ARG A 106 -18.76 -0.67 -0.56
CA ARG A 106 -18.21 -0.20 -1.84
C ARG A 106 -17.64 -1.33 -2.71
N MET A 107 -16.96 -2.28 -2.11
CA MET A 107 -16.44 -3.46 -2.82
C MET A 107 -17.57 -4.24 -3.48
N LEU A 108 -18.64 -4.52 -2.75
CA LEU A 108 -19.80 -5.27 -3.26
C LEU A 108 -20.51 -4.53 -4.41
N GLU A 109 -20.65 -3.21 -4.33
CA GLU A 109 -21.19 -2.40 -5.44
C GLU A 109 -20.37 -2.53 -6.73
N ILE A 110 -19.04 -2.60 -6.61
CA ILE A 110 -18.13 -2.75 -7.76
C ILE A 110 -18.24 -4.16 -8.31
N GLU A 111 -18.15 -5.17 -7.44
CA GLU A 111 -18.21 -6.58 -7.86
C GLU A 111 -19.54 -6.93 -8.54
N GLN A 112 -20.65 -6.30 -8.14
CA GLN A 112 -21.93 -6.44 -8.85
C GLN A 112 -21.88 -5.95 -10.29
N LYS A 113 -21.02 -4.96 -10.61
CA LYS A 113 -20.91 -4.36 -11.94
C LYS A 113 -19.92 -5.08 -12.84
N ILE A 114 -18.77 -5.53 -12.28
CA ILE A 114 -17.66 -6.05 -13.08
C ILE A 114 -17.34 -7.53 -12.85
N GLY A 115 -17.98 -8.15 -11.85
CA GLY A 115 -17.71 -9.54 -11.45
C GLY A 115 -16.65 -9.67 -10.35
N LYS A 116 -16.70 -10.77 -9.58
CA LYS A 116 -15.76 -11.07 -8.48
C LYS A 116 -14.41 -11.63 -8.97
N ASP A 117 -14.35 -12.06 -10.22
CA ASP A 117 -13.14 -12.58 -10.88
C ASP A 117 -12.15 -11.49 -11.29
N LYS A 118 -12.59 -10.24 -11.31
CA LYS A 118 -11.71 -9.09 -11.58
C LYS A 118 -11.00 -8.60 -10.32
N PRO A 119 -9.70 -8.28 -10.40
CA PRO A 119 -8.97 -7.67 -9.30
C PRO A 119 -9.57 -6.30 -8.91
N VAL A 120 -10.01 -6.15 -7.67
CA VAL A 120 -10.59 -4.90 -7.16
C VAL A 120 -9.88 -4.47 -5.89
N LEU A 121 -9.55 -3.18 -5.83
CA LEU A 121 -9.04 -2.50 -4.66
C LEU A 121 -9.89 -1.28 -4.35
N VAL A 122 -10.37 -1.16 -3.12
CA VAL A 122 -11.00 0.05 -2.60
C VAL A 122 -10.16 0.61 -1.45
N PHE A 123 -10.11 1.93 -1.31
CA PHE A 123 -9.39 2.58 -0.22
C PHE A 123 -10.03 3.89 0.18
N GLY A 124 -9.90 4.24 1.46
CA GLY A 124 -10.43 5.50 2.00
C GLY A 124 -9.38 6.57 2.24
N THR A 125 -9.74 7.56 3.06
CA THR A 125 -8.82 8.61 3.52
C THR A 125 -8.47 8.41 5.00
N TYR A 126 -7.48 9.18 5.46
CA TYR A 126 -7.08 9.20 6.86
C TYR A 126 -6.99 10.63 7.40
N GLN A 127 -7.11 10.76 8.71
CA GLN A 127 -6.79 11.99 9.44
C GLN A 127 -5.46 11.82 10.17
N PRO A 128 -4.45 12.66 9.89
CA PRO A 128 -3.20 12.64 10.64
C PRO A 128 -3.42 13.10 12.08
N VAL A 129 -2.82 12.36 13.02
CA VAL A 129 -2.87 12.64 14.47
C VAL A 129 -1.49 12.50 15.10
N ASP A 130 -1.30 13.10 16.28
CA ASP A 130 -0.10 12.91 17.07
C ASP A 130 -0.08 11.55 17.80
N GLU A 131 0.94 11.32 18.62
CA GLU A 131 1.09 10.10 19.42
C GLU A 131 -0.12 9.82 20.34
N ASN A 132 -0.85 10.84 20.75
CA ASN A 132 -2.00 10.79 21.65
C ASN A 132 -3.36 10.84 20.92
N LEU A 133 -3.37 10.59 19.60
CA LEU A 133 -4.57 10.64 18.73
C LEU A 133 -5.20 12.04 18.63
N LYS A 134 -4.48 13.11 18.94
CA LYS A 134 -4.95 14.48 18.73
C LYS A 134 -4.67 14.91 17.30
N GLY A 135 -5.67 15.51 16.65
CA GLY A 135 -5.54 15.96 15.26
C GLY A 135 -4.42 16.99 15.07
N ILE A 136 -3.57 16.74 14.08
CA ILE A 136 -2.52 17.67 13.67
C ILE A 136 -2.92 18.37 12.37
N LYS A 137 -2.61 19.70 12.29
CA LYS A 137 -2.84 20.45 11.05
C LYS A 137 -1.80 20.07 10.02
N VAL A 138 -2.21 19.34 9.01
CA VAL A 138 -1.38 19.09 7.81
C VAL A 138 -1.76 20.12 6.75
N GLN A 139 -0.77 20.71 6.06
CA GLN A 139 -1.05 21.61 4.95
C GLN A 139 -1.89 20.87 3.89
N LYS A 140 -2.99 21.48 3.45
CA LYS A 140 -4.04 20.93 2.57
C LYS A 140 -3.53 20.23 1.28
N LYS A 141 -2.28 20.43 0.91
CA LYS A 141 -1.68 19.95 -0.34
C LYS A 141 -1.57 18.43 -0.47
N ASN A 142 -1.71 17.67 0.61
CA ASN A 142 -1.49 16.21 0.60
C ASN A 142 -2.77 15.36 0.61
N ARG A 143 -3.96 15.97 0.65
CA ARG A 143 -5.20 15.22 0.93
C ARG A 143 -5.98 14.74 -0.30
N GLN A 144 -5.85 15.35 -1.45
CA GLN A 144 -6.79 15.11 -2.57
C GLN A 144 -6.17 14.99 -3.96
N GLU A 145 -4.87 15.31 -4.13
CA GLU A 145 -4.25 15.21 -5.46
C GLU A 145 -4.11 13.75 -5.92
N SER A 146 -4.24 12.78 -5.01
CA SER A 146 -4.00 11.37 -5.30
C SER A 146 -5.14 10.68 -6.06
N ALA A 147 -6.40 11.00 -5.75
CA ALA A 147 -7.55 10.32 -6.37
C ALA A 147 -7.62 10.53 -7.90
N TYR A 148 -7.17 11.67 -8.40
CA TYR A 148 -7.19 11.98 -9.83
C TYR A 148 -6.09 11.30 -10.66
N LYS A 149 -5.16 10.58 -10.03
CA LYS A 149 -3.97 10.01 -10.69
C LYS A 149 -3.86 8.49 -10.55
N LEU A 150 -4.96 7.81 -10.29
CA LEU A 150 -5.04 6.34 -10.28
C LEU A 150 -5.05 5.77 -11.70
N VAL A 151 -4.37 6.44 -12.64
CA VAL A 151 -4.18 5.97 -14.00
C VAL A 151 -2.98 5.03 -14.03
N PHE A 152 -3.11 3.90 -14.69
CA PHE A 152 -2.09 2.85 -14.73
C PHE A 152 -0.69 3.37 -15.06
N THR A 153 -0.57 4.26 -16.04
CA THR A 153 0.72 4.86 -16.44
C THR A 153 1.40 5.69 -15.35
N ASN A 154 0.63 6.43 -14.54
CA ASN A 154 1.18 7.17 -13.40
C ASN A 154 1.59 6.22 -12.27
N LEU A 155 0.83 5.15 -12.05
CA LEU A 155 1.10 4.15 -11.01
C LEU A 155 2.37 3.34 -11.30
N LEU A 156 2.82 3.24 -12.55
CA LEU A 156 4.11 2.64 -12.90
C LEU A 156 5.32 3.38 -12.27
N VAL A 157 5.16 4.66 -11.93
CA VAL A 157 6.26 5.51 -11.42
C VAL A 157 6.01 6.12 -10.05
N GLN A 158 4.79 6.02 -9.52
CA GLN A 158 4.45 6.55 -8.19
C GLN A 158 3.23 5.85 -7.58
N ASN A 159 3.33 5.47 -6.28
CA ASN A 159 2.19 5.03 -5.50
C ASN A 159 1.44 6.22 -4.88
N TYR A 160 0.11 6.08 -4.78
CA TYR A 160 -0.81 7.06 -4.19
C TYR A 160 -1.71 6.46 -3.09
N VAL A 161 -1.65 5.16 -2.88
CA VAL A 161 -2.50 4.43 -1.93
C VAL A 161 -1.66 3.91 -0.77
N ASN A 162 -2.11 4.16 0.46
CA ASN A 162 -1.48 3.62 1.65
C ASN A 162 -2.06 2.23 1.96
N GLY A 163 -1.20 1.27 2.26
CA GLY A 163 -1.59 -0.12 2.54
C GLY A 163 -2.63 -0.25 3.65
N CYS A 164 -2.47 0.51 4.74
CA CYS A 164 -3.40 0.49 5.87
C CYS A 164 -4.81 1.03 5.57
N LEU A 165 -5.07 1.59 4.38
CA LEU A 165 -6.39 2.08 3.95
C LEU A 165 -7.12 1.13 3.01
N MET A 166 -6.43 0.15 2.43
CA MET A 166 -6.97 -0.66 1.33
C MET A 166 -7.76 -1.87 1.82
N LEU A 167 -8.80 -2.22 1.04
CA LEU A 167 -9.45 -3.51 1.01
C LEU A 167 -9.29 -4.10 -0.38
N MET A 168 -8.87 -5.35 -0.45
CA MET A 168 -8.70 -6.14 -1.68
C MET A 168 -9.72 -7.27 -1.72
N ASN A 169 -10.23 -7.60 -2.90
CA ASN A 169 -10.98 -8.84 -3.09
C ASN A 169 -10.04 -10.04 -3.26
N ARG A 170 -10.59 -11.25 -3.27
CA ARG A 170 -9.82 -12.50 -3.39
C ARG A 170 -9.03 -12.55 -4.69
N SER A 171 -9.64 -12.15 -5.80
CA SER A 171 -8.98 -12.13 -7.13
C SER A 171 -7.69 -11.30 -7.12
N LEU A 172 -7.72 -10.12 -6.49
CA LEU A 172 -6.52 -9.28 -6.35
C LEU A 172 -5.49 -9.91 -5.41
N ALA A 173 -5.92 -10.41 -4.25
CA ALA A 173 -5.01 -11.00 -3.27
C ALA A 173 -4.27 -12.22 -3.84
N ASP A 174 -4.95 -13.07 -4.64
CA ASP A 174 -4.33 -14.20 -5.33
C ASP A 174 -3.35 -13.74 -6.43
N ALA A 175 -3.70 -12.67 -7.16
CA ALA A 175 -2.85 -12.12 -8.21
C ALA A 175 -1.56 -11.47 -7.70
N MET A 176 -1.47 -11.11 -6.41
CA MET A 176 -0.24 -10.56 -5.82
C MET A 176 0.92 -11.56 -5.80
N GLY A 177 0.63 -12.85 -5.65
CA GLY A 177 1.61 -13.91 -5.65
C GLY A 177 2.64 -13.81 -4.53
N ASP A 178 3.74 -14.54 -4.69
CA ASP A 178 4.82 -14.58 -3.70
C ASP A 178 5.67 -13.30 -3.68
N TYR A 179 6.31 -13.06 -2.52
CA TYR A 179 7.29 -11.99 -2.37
C TYR A 179 8.40 -12.08 -3.42
N ASN A 180 8.82 -10.94 -3.93
CA ASN A 180 9.97 -10.76 -4.81
C ASN A 180 10.63 -9.41 -4.50
N ASP A 181 11.94 -9.33 -4.55
CA ASP A 181 12.70 -8.11 -4.24
C ASP A 181 12.37 -6.94 -5.18
N ALA A 182 11.92 -7.22 -6.40
CA ALA A 182 11.47 -6.20 -7.35
C ALA A 182 10.18 -5.49 -6.93
N ILE A 183 9.39 -6.08 -6.01
CA ILE A 183 8.22 -5.43 -5.41
C ILE A 183 8.72 -4.29 -4.51
N LEU A 184 8.33 -3.05 -4.83
CA LEU A 184 8.76 -1.87 -4.07
C LEU A 184 8.07 -1.76 -2.72
N MET A 185 6.74 -1.91 -2.73
CA MET A 185 5.89 -1.97 -1.53
C MET A 185 4.67 -2.85 -1.84
N HIS A 186 4.15 -3.54 -0.84
CA HIS A 186 3.00 -4.44 -0.99
C HIS A 186 1.75 -3.70 -1.48
N ASP A 187 1.50 -2.49 -0.98
CA ASP A 187 0.39 -1.64 -1.38
C ASP A 187 0.53 -1.14 -2.82
N TRP A 188 1.72 -0.72 -3.22
CA TRP A 188 1.98 -0.31 -4.59
C TRP A 188 1.81 -1.47 -5.57
N TRP A 189 2.26 -2.66 -5.21
CA TRP A 189 2.08 -3.87 -6.01
C TRP A 189 0.61 -4.21 -6.22
N ALA A 190 -0.19 -4.19 -5.14
CA ALA A 190 -1.64 -4.39 -5.21
C ALA A 190 -2.34 -3.37 -6.13
N VAL A 191 -2.01 -2.08 -5.97
CA VAL A 191 -2.59 -1.01 -6.81
C VAL A 191 -2.24 -1.16 -8.28
N LEU A 192 -1.00 -1.56 -8.61
CA LEU A 192 -0.59 -1.80 -9.99
C LEU A 192 -1.39 -2.92 -10.64
N ILE A 193 -1.55 -4.05 -9.94
CA ILE A 193 -2.34 -5.18 -10.45
C ILE A 193 -3.80 -4.76 -10.63
N ALA A 194 -4.42 -4.17 -9.61
CA ALA A 194 -5.82 -3.76 -9.65
C ALA A 194 -6.10 -2.72 -10.75
N SER A 195 -5.22 -1.73 -10.92
CA SER A 195 -5.39 -0.70 -11.97
C SER A 195 -5.16 -1.24 -13.37
N GLY A 196 -4.32 -2.25 -13.52
CA GLY A 196 -4.00 -2.86 -14.82
C GLY A 196 -5.00 -3.93 -15.27
N ALA A 197 -5.59 -4.69 -14.33
CA ALA A 197 -6.41 -5.87 -14.60
C ALA A 197 -7.90 -5.71 -14.23
N GLY A 198 -8.22 -4.70 -13.44
CA GLY A 198 -9.58 -4.51 -12.91
C GLY A 198 -9.85 -3.06 -12.53
N THR A 199 -10.01 -2.77 -11.23
CA THR A 199 -10.35 -1.41 -10.81
C THR A 199 -9.76 -1.02 -9.46
N VAL A 200 -9.45 0.27 -9.31
CA VAL A 200 -9.07 0.92 -8.06
C VAL A 200 -10.07 2.03 -7.77
N GLU A 201 -10.70 1.99 -6.61
CA GLU A 201 -11.74 2.95 -6.25
C GLU A 201 -11.42 3.67 -4.95
N HIS A 202 -11.60 4.98 -4.94
CA HIS A 202 -11.42 5.83 -3.78
C HIS A 202 -12.75 6.14 -3.10
N ILE A 203 -12.82 5.94 -1.78
CA ILE A 203 -13.92 6.34 -0.92
C ILE A 203 -13.51 7.64 -0.23
N ASP A 204 -14.22 8.75 -0.52
CA ASP A 204 -13.90 10.08 0.04
C ASP A 204 -14.40 10.22 1.48
N GLU A 205 -13.98 9.28 2.34
CA GLU A 205 -14.30 9.26 3.75
C GLU A 205 -13.06 9.03 4.59
N VAL A 206 -13.01 9.69 5.77
CA VAL A 206 -11.96 9.44 6.75
C VAL A 206 -12.27 8.13 7.47
N MET A 207 -11.43 7.13 7.27
CA MET A 207 -11.63 5.77 7.80
C MET A 207 -10.71 5.42 8.96
N MET A 208 -9.66 6.22 9.18
CA MET A 208 -8.72 5.98 10.27
C MET A 208 -7.99 7.25 10.71
N LEU A 209 -7.48 7.22 11.92
CA LEU A 209 -6.54 8.18 12.46
C LEU A 209 -5.12 7.63 12.23
N TYR A 210 -4.36 8.31 11.37
CA TYR A 210 -2.99 7.94 11.02
C TYR A 210 -2.01 8.57 12.01
N ARG A 211 -1.43 7.76 12.88
CA ARG A 211 -0.56 8.22 13.95
C ARG A 211 0.81 8.62 13.40
N GLN A 212 1.28 9.78 13.86
CA GLN A 212 2.59 10.31 13.49
C GLN A 212 3.52 10.26 14.70
N HIS A 213 4.61 9.51 14.58
CA HIS A 213 5.69 9.42 15.57
C HIS A 213 7.05 9.26 14.85
N CYS A 214 8.14 9.32 15.62
CA CYS A 214 9.50 9.32 15.05
C CYS A 214 9.88 8.03 14.31
N ASN A 215 9.20 6.91 14.57
CA ASN A 215 9.50 5.60 14.02
C ASN A 215 8.62 5.22 12.80
N ASN A 216 7.77 6.12 12.30
CA ASN A 216 7.00 5.82 11.08
C ASN A 216 7.93 5.62 9.88
N VAL A 217 7.71 4.53 9.11
CA VAL A 217 8.43 4.29 7.85
C VAL A 217 8.14 5.40 6.84
N VAL A 218 6.88 5.85 6.78
CA VAL A 218 6.44 6.99 5.97
C VAL A 218 5.75 7.99 6.90
N GLY A 219 6.50 8.94 7.44
CA GLY A 219 5.92 10.02 8.23
C GLY A 219 5.20 11.05 7.36
N ALA A 220 4.12 11.69 7.87
CA ALA A 220 3.59 12.94 7.32
C ALA A 220 4.59 14.07 7.62
N VAL A 221 5.79 13.95 7.06
CA VAL A 221 6.84 14.95 7.24
C VAL A 221 6.31 16.26 6.71
N ASN A 222 6.32 17.29 7.57
CA ASN A 222 6.31 18.67 7.12
C ASN A 222 7.27 18.79 5.95
N VAL A 223 6.73 18.87 4.73
CA VAL A 223 7.52 18.89 3.49
C VAL A 223 8.36 20.15 3.54
N LYS A 224 9.54 19.97 4.08
CA LYS A 224 10.51 21.03 4.32
C LYS A 224 10.80 21.74 3.01
N SER A 225 11.23 22.96 3.13
CA SER A 225 11.49 23.96 2.11
C SER A 225 11.96 23.40 0.76
N PHE A 226 11.70 24.14 -0.30
CA PHE A 226 12.21 23.89 -1.66
C PHE A 226 13.70 23.45 -1.69
N ARG A 227 14.55 23.97 -0.79
CA ARG A 227 15.94 23.55 -0.62
C ARG A 227 16.11 22.08 -0.18
N TYR A 228 15.24 21.56 0.70
CA TYR A 228 15.28 20.15 1.11
C TYR A 228 14.88 19.22 -0.02
N ARG A 229 13.84 19.60 -0.79
CA ARG A 229 13.41 18.85 -1.98
C ARG A 229 14.49 18.82 -3.07
N LEU A 230 15.18 19.95 -3.31
CA LEU A 230 16.32 20.03 -4.21
C LEU A 230 17.51 19.18 -3.74
N LYS A 231 17.83 19.18 -2.43
CA LYS A 231 18.89 18.34 -1.88
C LYS A 231 18.56 16.84 -2.04
N LYS A 232 17.30 16.46 -1.86
CA LYS A 232 16.85 15.07 -2.07
C LYS A 232 16.87 14.66 -3.56
N ILE A 233 16.71 15.59 -4.49
CA ILE A 233 16.90 15.33 -5.93
C ILE A 233 18.37 15.01 -6.24
N LEU A 234 19.32 15.58 -5.54
CA LEU A 234 20.77 15.36 -5.75
C LEU A 234 21.30 14.13 -5.00
N ASP A 235 20.43 13.41 -4.29
CA ASP A 235 20.80 12.23 -3.52
C ASP A 235 20.91 10.98 -4.42
N SER A 236 21.93 10.15 -4.16
CA SER A 236 22.22 8.89 -4.88
C SER A 236 21.03 7.92 -4.90
N ASP A 237 20.20 7.92 -3.86
CA ASP A 237 19.02 7.06 -3.76
C ASP A 237 17.98 7.37 -4.83
N THR A 238 17.85 8.63 -5.23
CA THR A 238 16.95 9.03 -6.32
C THR A 238 17.43 8.53 -7.69
N LYS A 239 18.74 8.38 -7.89
CA LYS A 239 19.33 7.86 -9.14
C LYS A 239 18.93 6.39 -9.37
N ASN A 240 18.92 5.59 -8.32
CA ASN A 240 18.59 4.16 -8.42
C ASN A 240 17.06 3.90 -8.45
N ALA A 241 16.26 4.85 -7.99
CA ALA A 241 14.81 4.68 -7.91
C ALA A 241 14.16 4.37 -9.25
N ASN A 242 14.64 4.96 -10.35
CA ASN A 242 14.09 4.73 -11.68
C ASN A 242 14.30 3.28 -12.17
N ILE A 243 15.45 2.66 -11.84
CA ILE A 243 15.74 1.27 -12.17
C ILE A 243 14.75 0.35 -11.46
N LEU A 244 14.40 0.67 -10.20
CA LEU A 244 13.47 -0.11 -9.39
C LEU A 244 12.06 -0.13 -10.00
N TYR A 245 11.60 0.98 -10.61
CA TYR A 245 10.29 1.02 -11.30
C TYR A 245 10.27 0.08 -12.52
N PHE A 246 11.35 0.04 -13.29
CA PHE A 246 11.45 -0.88 -14.43
C PHE A 246 11.49 -2.34 -13.97
N ASN A 247 12.20 -2.64 -12.89
CA ASN A 247 12.23 -4.01 -12.35
C ASN A 247 10.84 -4.46 -11.85
N GLN A 248 10.11 -3.58 -11.15
CA GLN A 248 8.75 -3.86 -10.74
C GLN A 248 7.81 -4.03 -11.94
N ALA A 249 7.96 -3.20 -12.98
CA ALA A 249 7.18 -3.30 -14.21
C ALA A 249 7.46 -4.60 -14.98
N LYS A 250 8.73 -5.04 -15.05
CA LYS A 250 9.10 -6.34 -15.63
C LYS A 250 8.48 -7.50 -14.88
N LEU A 251 8.54 -7.47 -13.54
CA LEU A 251 7.91 -8.48 -12.71
C LEU A 251 6.39 -8.54 -12.93
N LEU A 252 5.73 -7.36 -13.05
CA LEU A 252 4.30 -7.28 -13.34
C LEU A 252 3.98 -7.93 -14.69
N TYR A 253 4.79 -7.67 -15.71
CA TYR A 253 4.64 -8.27 -17.02
C TYR A 253 4.83 -9.79 -16.98
N GLU A 254 5.86 -10.28 -16.31
CA GLU A 254 6.18 -11.70 -16.20
C GLU A 254 5.09 -12.49 -15.46
N ARG A 255 4.50 -11.93 -14.41
CA ARG A 255 3.55 -12.63 -13.55
C ARG A 255 2.08 -12.45 -13.93
N ASN A 256 1.72 -11.23 -14.35
CA ASN A 256 0.32 -10.82 -14.41
C ASN A 256 -0.13 -10.36 -15.81
N ARG A 257 0.74 -10.44 -16.86
CA ARG A 257 0.38 -9.88 -18.19
C ARG A 257 -0.95 -10.39 -18.70
N ASP A 258 -1.22 -11.68 -18.51
CA ASP A 258 -2.44 -12.31 -19.06
C ASP A 258 -3.73 -11.90 -18.31
N LEU A 259 -3.58 -11.32 -17.10
CA LEU A 259 -4.66 -10.70 -16.35
C LEU A 259 -4.91 -9.24 -16.77
N LEU A 260 -3.89 -8.54 -17.28
CA LEU A 260 -3.99 -7.12 -17.61
C LEU A 260 -4.95 -6.90 -18.78
N MET A 261 -5.64 -5.77 -18.76
CA MET A 261 -6.43 -5.31 -19.91
C MET A 261 -5.51 -5.09 -21.13
N PRO A 262 -5.95 -5.36 -22.37
CA PRO A 262 -5.10 -5.30 -23.57
C PRO A 262 -4.35 -3.97 -23.74
N GLU A 263 -5.00 -2.85 -23.46
CA GLU A 263 -4.41 -1.52 -23.48
C GLU A 263 -3.28 -1.37 -22.46
N HIS A 264 -3.44 -1.93 -21.26
CA HIS A 264 -2.43 -1.86 -20.21
C HIS A 264 -1.26 -2.83 -20.46
N GLN A 265 -1.47 -3.94 -21.15
CA GLN A 265 -0.37 -4.78 -21.64
C GLN A 265 0.53 -3.99 -22.58
N ILE A 266 -0.08 -3.30 -23.56
CA ILE A 266 0.65 -2.46 -24.52
C ILE A 266 1.41 -1.33 -23.81
N GLU A 267 0.77 -0.66 -22.86
CA GLU A 267 1.39 0.43 -22.07
C GLU A 267 2.55 -0.09 -21.22
N LEU A 268 2.40 -1.24 -20.58
CA LEU A 268 3.45 -1.86 -19.77
C LEU A 268 4.66 -2.25 -20.63
N GLU A 269 4.43 -2.86 -21.80
CA GLU A 269 5.51 -3.18 -22.74
C GLU A 269 6.25 -1.93 -23.22
N ARG A 270 5.52 -0.86 -23.53
CA ARG A 270 6.13 0.43 -23.91
C ARG A 270 7.00 0.98 -22.79
N PHE A 271 6.49 0.96 -21.54
CA PHE A 271 7.22 1.42 -20.39
C PHE A 271 8.51 0.63 -20.16
N ILE A 272 8.45 -0.71 -20.20
CA ILE A 272 9.63 -1.58 -20.04
C ILE A 272 10.69 -1.29 -21.11
N LYS A 273 10.30 -1.12 -22.38
CA LYS A 273 11.21 -0.79 -23.49
C LYS A 273 11.92 0.56 -23.36
N LEU A 274 11.43 1.46 -22.48
CA LEU A 274 12.12 2.73 -22.19
C LEU A 274 13.49 2.51 -21.57
N TYR A 275 13.67 1.42 -20.82
CA TYR A 275 14.95 1.11 -20.18
C TYR A 275 16.12 1.01 -21.19
N ASP A 276 15.87 0.47 -22.37
CA ASP A 276 16.88 0.25 -23.41
C ASP A 276 17.20 1.51 -24.24
N LYS A 277 16.40 2.57 -24.10
CA LYS A 277 16.59 3.82 -24.85
C LYS A 277 17.68 4.70 -24.24
N LYS A 278 18.35 5.49 -25.08
CA LYS A 278 19.23 6.56 -24.63
C LYS A 278 18.45 7.62 -23.85
N LYS A 279 19.10 8.32 -22.93
CA LYS A 279 18.48 9.27 -21.98
C LYS A 279 17.46 10.22 -22.61
N ILE A 280 17.83 10.91 -23.72
CA ILE A 280 16.94 11.89 -24.37
C ILE A 280 15.67 11.21 -24.93
N GLY A 281 15.82 10.07 -25.61
CA GLY A 281 14.68 9.30 -26.12
C GLY A 281 13.78 8.79 -25.00
N ARG A 282 14.37 8.34 -23.90
CA ARG A 282 13.65 7.92 -22.69
C ARG A 282 12.84 9.06 -22.07
N MET A 283 13.44 10.26 -21.94
CA MET A 283 12.74 11.45 -21.44
C MET A 283 11.53 11.84 -22.31
N ILE A 284 11.69 11.85 -23.63
CA ILE A 284 10.60 12.17 -24.56
C ILE A 284 9.45 11.18 -24.41
N ASP A 285 9.75 9.89 -24.36
CA ASP A 285 8.73 8.86 -24.28
C ASP A 285 8.05 8.77 -22.91
N LEU A 286 8.76 9.10 -21.81
CA LEU A 286 8.14 9.27 -20.49
C LEU A 286 7.07 10.36 -20.51
N ILE A 287 7.36 11.48 -21.14
CA ILE A 287 6.42 12.60 -21.25
C ILE A 287 5.25 12.21 -22.15
N ARG A 288 5.51 11.63 -23.32
CA ARG A 288 4.47 11.21 -24.28
C ARG A 288 3.56 10.12 -23.74
N GLY A 289 4.11 9.17 -22.99
CA GLY A 289 3.37 8.06 -22.39
C GLY A 289 2.66 8.40 -21.09
N GLY A 290 2.84 9.63 -20.56
CA GLY A 290 2.23 10.03 -19.30
C GLY A 290 2.83 9.35 -18.06
N TYR A 291 4.03 8.75 -18.15
CA TYR A 291 4.72 8.09 -17.05
C TYR A 291 5.41 9.11 -16.12
N LEU A 292 4.63 10.06 -15.63
CA LEU A 292 5.14 11.19 -14.86
C LEU A 292 4.67 11.16 -13.41
N LYS A 293 5.54 11.60 -12.49
CA LYS A 293 5.20 11.80 -11.09
C LYS A 293 4.24 12.98 -10.90
N SER A 294 3.66 13.12 -9.71
CA SER A 294 2.53 14.01 -9.45
C SER A 294 2.87 15.50 -9.34
N ASP A 295 4.10 15.87 -9.00
CA ASP A 295 4.46 17.28 -8.81
C ASP A 295 5.69 17.68 -9.65
N PHE A 296 5.75 18.96 -10.00
CA PHE A 296 6.77 19.50 -10.89
C PHE A 296 8.20 19.18 -10.41
N VAL A 297 8.49 19.28 -9.12
CA VAL A 297 9.82 19.02 -8.57
C VAL A 297 10.18 17.54 -8.72
N ARG A 298 9.22 16.64 -8.49
CA ARG A 298 9.40 15.19 -8.68
C ARG A 298 9.56 14.83 -10.16
N ILE A 299 8.82 15.50 -11.05
CA ILE A 299 8.96 15.33 -12.51
C ILE A 299 10.36 15.73 -12.94
N VAL A 300 10.86 16.90 -12.54
CA VAL A 300 12.22 17.36 -12.85
C VAL A 300 13.26 16.37 -12.34
N GLY A 301 13.14 15.92 -11.10
CA GLY A 301 14.03 14.89 -10.54
C GLY A 301 13.97 13.57 -11.30
N GLN A 302 12.78 13.12 -11.68
CA GLN A 302 12.59 11.93 -12.50
C GLN A 302 13.30 12.05 -13.84
N LEU A 303 13.09 13.13 -14.57
CA LEU A 303 13.70 13.38 -15.89
C LEU A 303 15.22 13.58 -15.81
N TYR A 304 15.73 14.14 -14.72
CA TYR A 304 17.15 14.32 -14.52
C TYR A 304 17.92 13.00 -14.35
N TYR A 305 17.33 12.04 -13.63
CA TYR A 305 17.98 10.77 -13.28
C TYR A 305 17.62 9.58 -14.18
N ILE A 306 16.74 9.76 -15.15
CA ILE A 306 16.30 8.66 -15.99
C ILE A 306 17.31 8.23 -17.07
#